data_1749044c506078b935a2da6f31c40f02
#
_entry.id   1749044c506078b935a2da6f31c40f02
#
_cell.length_a   1.000
_cell.length_b   1.000
_cell.length_c   1.000
_cell.angle_alpha   90.00
_cell.angle_beta   90.00
_cell.angle_gamma   90.00
#
_symmetry.space_group_name_H-M   'P 1'
#
loop_
_entity.id
_entity.type
_entity.pdbx_description
1 polymer ?
#
loop_
_entity_poly.entity_id
_entity_poly.type
_entity_poly.pdbx_seq_one_letter_code
_entity_poly.pdbx_strand_id
1 'polypeptide(L)'
;MGLPWVRLDTNFAQNPKILYLIEDKKHRAIVAYIAGLGYSGAQGTDGFLPAACLPVIHATKADAKALADVGLWLETIGGWEINGWDEHQQSNEETQLRKKNARNAAMARWHK
;
A
#
# COMPACT_ATOMS: atom_id res chain seq x y z
N MET A 1 -9.50 14.31 0.82
CA MET A 1 -10.52 13.51 0.16
C MET A 1 -9.92 12.23 -0.36
N GLY A 2 -10.60 11.13 -0.14
CA GLY A 2 -10.13 9.83 -0.56
C GLY A 2 -10.72 9.39 -1.89
N LEU A 3 -10.33 8.19 -2.30
CA LEU A 3 -10.86 7.53 -3.48
C LEU A 3 -12.13 6.76 -3.10
N PRO A 4 -13.15 6.72 -3.99
CA PRO A 4 -14.37 5.94 -3.71
C PRO A 4 -14.15 4.43 -3.80
N TRP A 5 -13.11 3.99 -4.47
CA TRP A 5 -12.73 2.58 -4.62
C TRP A 5 -11.25 2.48 -4.91
N VAL A 6 -10.69 1.30 -4.71
CA VAL A 6 -9.31 1.00 -5.04
C VAL A 6 -9.27 -0.18 -6.01
N ARG A 7 -8.15 -0.31 -6.71
CA ARG A 7 -7.96 -1.38 -7.68
C ARG A 7 -7.35 -2.60 -7.01
N LEU A 8 -7.79 -3.76 -7.43
CA LEU A 8 -7.17 -5.02 -7.06
C LEU A 8 -6.75 -5.73 -8.36
N ASP A 9 -5.48 -6.11 -8.44
CA ASP A 9 -4.94 -6.78 -9.62
C ASP A 9 -5.72 -8.08 -9.89
N THR A 10 -6.03 -8.34 -11.16
CA THR A 10 -6.74 -9.56 -11.54
C THR A 10 -5.93 -10.82 -11.21
N ASN A 11 -4.61 -10.70 -11.14
CA ASN A 11 -3.71 -11.80 -10.77
C ASN A 11 -3.44 -11.88 -9.27
N PHE A 12 -4.21 -11.15 -8.46
CA PHE A 12 -3.99 -11.09 -7.01
C PHE A 12 -3.93 -12.49 -6.38
N ALA A 13 -4.89 -13.34 -6.71
CA ALA A 13 -4.97 -14.69 -6.12
C ALA A 13 -3.80 -15.59 -6.51
N GLN A 14 -3.12 -15.28 -7.62
CA GLN A 14 -2.00 -16.06 -8.16
C GLN A 14 -0.64 -15.43 -7.87
N ASN A 15 -0.64 -14.27 -7.21
CA ASN A 15 0.60 -13.59 -6.84
C ASN A 15 1.40 -14.49 -5.90
N PRO A 16 2.70 -14.76 -6.19
CA PRO A 16 3.51 -15.63 -5.32
C PRO A 16 3.54 -15.21 -3.86
N LYS A 17 3.49 -13.92 -3.57
CA LYS A 17 3.45 -13.42 -2.19
C LYS A 17 2.16 -13.81 -1.49
N ILE A 18 1.04 -13.77 -2.22
CA ILE A 18 -0.27 -14.19 -1.67
C ILE A 18 -0.30 -15.71 -1.50
N LEU A 19 0.21 -16.46 -2.48
CA LEU A 19 0.27 -17.91 -2.39
C LEU A 19 1.11 -18.35 -1.18
N TYR A 20 2.22 -17.67 -0.94
CA TYR A 20 3.06 -17.95 0.23
C TYR A 20 2.28 -17.74 1.53
N LEU A 21 1.54 -16.64 1.63
CA LEU A 21 0.72 -16.37 2.82
C LEU A 21 -0.38 -17.42 2.99
N ILE A 22 -0.98 -17.90 1.91
CA ILE A 22 -1.99 -18.96 1.98
C ILE A 22 -1.37 -20.27 2.48
N GLU A 23 -0.22 -20.66 1.95
CA GLU A 23 0.48 -21.86 2.36
C GLU A 23 0.88 -21.81 3.85
N ASP A 24 1.27 -20.63 4.32
CA ASP A 24 1.65 -20.40 5.70
C ASP A 24 0.44 -20.15 6.61
N LYS A 25 -0.77 -20.30 6.07
CA LYS A 25 -2.05 -20.12 6.79
C LYS A 25 -2.21 -18.72 7.38
N LYS A 26 -1.69 -17.72 6.69
CA LYS A 26 -1.76 -16.31 7.09
C LYS A 26 -2.92 -15.59 6.41
N HIS A 27 -4.11 -16.19 6.43
CA HIS A 27 -5.29 -15.61 5.77
C HIS A 27 -5.69 -14.27 6.35
N ARG A 28 -5.49 -14.08 7.66
CA ARG A 28 -5.77 -12.78 8.29
C ARG A 28 -4.90 -11.66 7.72
N ALA A 29 -3.65 -11.97 7.40
CA ALA A 29 -2.77 -10.99 6.77
C ALA A 29 -3.29 -10.58 5.40
N ILE A 30 -3.85 -11.52 4.63
CA ILE A 30 -4.44 -11.24 3.33
C ILE A 30 -5.65 -10.30 3.48
N VAL A 31 -6.53 -10.59 4.45
CA VAL A 31 -7.67 -9.70 4.74
C VAL A 31 -7.19 -8.32 5.14
N ALA A 32 -6.16 -8.24 5.99
CA ALA A 32 -5.57 -6.97 6.41
C ALA A 32 -4.99 -6.20 5.22
N TYR A 33 -4.38 -6.89 4.27
CA TYR A 33 -3.86 -6.27 3.05
C TYR A 33 -4.99 -5.60 2.25
N ILE A 34 -6.09 -6.32 2.02
CA ILE A 34 -7.24 -5.80 1.29
C ILE A 34 -7.87 -4.62 2.03
N ALA A 35 -8.07 -4.77 3.35
CA ALA A 35 -8.62 -3.70 4.18
C ALA A 35 -7.70 -2.47 4.21
N GLY A 36 -6.38 -2.69 4.18
CA GLY A 36 -5.39 -1.62 4.10
C GLY A 36 -5.49 -0.84 2.81
N LEU A 37 -5.69 -1.52 1.68
CA LEU A 37 -5.94 -0.85 0.40
C LEU A 37 -7.15 0.09 0.52
N GLY A 38 -8.25 -0.42 1.07
CA GLY A 38 -9.46 0.37 1.26
C GLY A 38 -9.25 1.56 2.19
N TYR A 39 -8.55 1.33 3.31
CA TYR A 39 -8.25 2.39 4.26
C TYR A 39 -7.43 3.51 3.60
N SER A 40 -6.34 3.16 2.95
CA SER A 40 -5.46 4.15 2.33
C SER A 40 -6.19 4.91 1.22
N GLY A 41 -6.98 4.21 0.41
CA GLY A 41 -7.79 4.86 -0.62
C GLY A 41 -8.79 5.84 -0.03
N ALA A 42 -9.55 5.40 0.98
CA ALA A 42 -10.58 6.22 1.60
C ALA A 42 -10.01 7.44 2.32
N GLN A 43 -8.86 7.27 2.99
CA GLN A 43 -8.23 8.36 3.75
C GLN A 43 -7.32 9.24 2.89
N GLY A 44 -7.04 8.83 1.66
CA GLY A 44 -6.19 9.62 0.78
C GLY A 44 -4.72 9.63 1.18
N THR A 45 -4.22 8.56 1.80
CA THR A 45 -2.84 8.49 2.27
C THR A 45 -1.86 7.98 1.23
N ASP A 46 -2.34 7.58 0.05
CA ASP A 46 -1.54 7.10 -1.08
C ASP A 46 -0.58 5.96 -0.70
N GLY A 47 -1.12 5.01 0.04
CA GLY A 47 -0.41 3.80 0.41
C GLY A 47 0.18 3.81 1.82
N PHE A 48 0.16 4.94 2.51
CA PHE A 48 0.67 5.00 3.87
C PHE A 48 -0.36 4.47 4.87
N LEU A 49 0.11 3.58 5.76
CA LEU A 49 -0.71 2.98 6.81
C LEU A 49 -0.06 3.31 8.15
N PRO A 50 -0.59 4.30 8.89
CA PRO A 50 -0.05 4.61 10.21
C PRO A 50 -0.28 3.43 11.17
N ALA A 51 0.63 3.24 12.13
CA ALA A 51 0.54 2.12 13.06
C ALA A 51 -0.81 2.09 13.80
N ALA A 52 -1.40 3.25 14.06
CA ALA A 52 -2.69 3.36 14.75
C ALA A 52 -3.86 2.84 13.91
N CYS A 53 -3.69 2.63 12.60
CA CYS A 53 -4.77 2.14 11.75
C CYS A 53 -5.00 0.63 11.86
N LEU A 54 -4.07 -0.11 12.46
CA LEU A 54 -4.17 -1.57 12.50
C LEU A 54 -5.52 -2.08 13.00
N PRO A 55 -6.08 -1.58 14.11
CA PRO A 55 -7.41 -2.04 14.53
C PRO A 55 -8.51 -1.73 13.52
N VAL A 56 -8.39 -0.64 12.79
CA VAL A 56 -9.39 -0.21 11.80
C VAL A 56 -9.42 -1.18 10.61
N ILE A 57 -8.27 -1.72 10.24
CA ILE A 57 -8.16 -2.66 9.14
C ILE A 57 -8.15 -4.11 9.61
N HIS A 58 -8.55 -4.34 10.86
CA HIS A 58 -8.65 -5.68 11.45
C HIS A 58 -7.33 -6.44 11.47
N ALA A 59 -6.22 -5.72 11.58
CA ALA A 59 -4.88 -6.29 11.55
C ALA A 59 -4.24 -6.25 12.94
N THR A 60 -3.35 -7.22 13.18
CA THR A 60 -2.47 -7.23 14.34
C THR A 60 -1.05 -6.90 13.88
N LYS A 61 -0.14 -6.69 14.83
CA LYS A 61 1.27 -6.52 14.49
C LYS A 61 1.85 -7.75 13.79
N ALA A 62 1.35 -8.95 14.15
CA ALA A 62 1.77 -10.19 13.49
C ALA A 62 1.34 -10.21 12.02
N ASP A 63 0.13 -9.73 11.72
CA ASP A 63 -0.34 -9.61 10.34
C ASP A 63 0.53 -8.63 9.55
N ALA A 64 0.83 -7.48 10.15
CA ALA A 64 1.68 -6.48 9.52
C ALA A 64 3.09 -7.03 9.25
N LYS A 65 3.64 -7.79 10.21
CA LYS A 65 4.95 -8.42 10.03
C LYS A 65 4.92 -9.43 8.90
N ALA A 66 3.87 -10.25 8.80
CA ALA A 66 3.73 -11.23 7.73
C ALA A 66 3.69 -10.54 6.36
N LEU A 67 2.97 -9.43 6.25
CA LEU A 67 2.89 -8.66 5.01
C LEU A 67 4.23 -7.99 4.65
N ALA A 68 4.96 -7.51 5.66
CA ALA A 68 6.28 -6.93 5.44
C ALA A 68 7.30 -8.00 5.05
N ASP A 69 7.23 -9.19 5.67
CA ASP A 69 8.16 -10.28 5.38
C ASP A 69 8.05 -10.75 3.91
N VAL A 70 6.85 -10.74 3.33
CA VAL A 70 6.69 -11.10 1.92
C VAL A 70 6.82 -9.91 0.97
N GLY A 71 6.99 -8.71 1.50
CA GLY A 71 7.21 -7.51 0.69
C GLY A 71 5.97 -6.86 0.11
N LEU A 72 4.76 -7.22 0.59
CA LEU A 72 3.54 -6.52 0.21
C LEU A 72 3.41 -5.16 0.91
N TRP A 73 3.92 -5.06 2.13
CA TRP A 73 4.06 -3.82 2.86
C TRP A 73 5.53 -3.54 3.10
N LEU A 74 5.89 -2.26 3.21
CA LEU A 74 7.25 -1.81 3.53
C LEU A 74 7.21 -1.04 4.83
N GLU A 75 8.04 -1.42 5.79
CA GLU A 75 8.13 -0.69 7.05
C GLU A 75 8.68 0.71 6.80
N THR A 76 8.08 1.69 7.44
CA THR A 76 8.51 3.08 7.37
C THR A 76 8.30 3.76 8.71
N ILE A 77 8.77 4.98 8.84
CA ILE A 77 8.59 5.75 10.07
C ILE A 77 7.10 5.96 10.33
N GLY A 78 6.63 5.52 11.46
CA GLY A 78 5.25 5.70 11.88
C GLY A 78 4.26 4.64 11.39
N GLY A 79 4.71 3.66 10.60
CA GLY A 79 3.82 2.62 10.11
C GLY A 79 4.37 1.83 8.94
N TRP A 80 3.57 1.68 7.91
CA TRP A 80 3.93 0.91 6.71
C TRP A 80 3.48 1.64 5.46
N GLU A 81 4.07 1.26 4.34
CA GLU A 81 3.61 1.67 3.02
C GLU A 81 3.21 0.43 2.23
N ILE A 82 2.13 0.54 1.49
CA ILE A 82 1.70 -0.52 0.57
C ILE A 82 2.65 -0.47 -0.64
N ASN A 83 3.38 -1.57 -0.85
CA ASN A 83 4.33 -1.65 -1.96
C ASN A 83 3.58 -1.59 -3.30
N GLY A 84 4.06 -0.75 -4.20
CA GLY A 84 3.47 -0.62 -5.53
C GLY A 84 2.20 0.21 -5.61
N TRP A 85 1.86 0.97 -4.56
CA TRP A 85 0.66 1.81 -4.59
C TRP A 85 0.60 2.71 -5.83
N ASP A 86 1.70 3.39 -6.12
CA ASP A 86 1.76 4.35 -7.23
C ASP A 86 1.59 3.69 -8.60
N GLU A 87 1.93 2.41 -8.71
CA GLU A 87 1.83 1.66 -9.97
C GLU A 87 0.41 1.20 -10.24
N HIS A 88 -0.40 0.97 -9.18
CA HIS A 88 -1.68 0.29 -9.31
C HIS A 88 -2.89 1.16 -8.96
N GLN A 89 -2.70 2.23 -8.19
CA GLN A 89 -3.81 3.03 -7.67
C GLN A 89 -3.79 4.45 -8.19
N GLN A 90 -4.96 5.08 -8.15
CA GLN A 90 -5.06 6.52 -8.36
C GLN A 90 -4.63 7.23 -7.08
N SER A 91 -3.79 8.25 -7.23
CA SER A 91 -3.38 9.09 -6.11
C SER A 91 -4.32 10.27 -5.97
N ASN A 92 -4.32 10.90 -4.80
CA ASN A 92 -4.96 12.19 -4.61
C ASN A 92 -4.34 13.22 -5.56
N GLU A 93 -5.17 14.15 -6.03
CA GLU A 93 -4.73 15.20 -6.94
C GLU A 93 -3.52 15.98 -6.39
N GLU A 94 -3.57 16.32 -5.12
CA GLU A 94 -2.47 17.04 -4.46
C GLU A 94 -1.18 16.22 -4.45
N THR A 95 -1.27 14.94 -4.14
CA THR A 95 -0.11 14.04 -4.13
C THR A 95 0.45 13.86 -5.53
N GLN A 96 -0.43 13.71 -6.53
CA GLN A 96 -0.01 13.62 -7.92
C GLN A 96 0.75 14.87 -8.35
N LEU A 97 0.26 16.03 -7.96
CA LEU A 97 0.92 17.30 -8.29
C LEU A 97 2.31 17.38 -7.66
N ARG A 98 2.45 17.00 -6.39
CA ARG A 98 3.75 16.97 -5.72
C ARG A 98 4.72 16.03 -6.40
N LYS A 99 4.26 14.83 -6.77
CA LYS A 99 5.10 13.85 -7.46
C LYS A 99 5.52 14.34 -8.83
N LYS A 100 4.61 14.98 -9.57
CA LYS A 100 4.91 15.56 -10.86
C LYS A 100 5.98 16.66 -10.74
N ASN A 101 5.83 17.54 -9.76
CA ASN A 101 6.79 18.62 -9.53
C ASN A 101 8.16 18.07 -9.14
N ALA A 102 8.22 17.07 -8.28
CA ALA A 102 9.47 16.43 -7.90
C ALA A 102 10.14 15.76 -9.10
N ARG A 103 9.37 15.09 -9.95
CA ARG A 103 9.88 14.46 -11.17
C ARG A 103 10.44 15.50 -12.14
N ASN A 104 9.71 16.58 -12.35
CA ASN A 104 10.16 17.67 -13.24
C ASN A 104 11.45 18.29 -12.72
N ALA A 105 11.57 18.51 -11.42
CA ALA A 105 12.79 19.03 -10.81
C ALA A 105 13.98 18.09 -11.01
N ALA A 106 13.75 16.78 -10.83
CA ALA A 106 14.78 15.77 -11.04
C ALA A 106 15.21 15.72 -12.50
N MET A 107 14.28 15.76 -13.44
CA MET A 107 14.58 15.77 -14.88
C MET A 107 15.36 17.02 -15.27
N ALA A 108 15.03 18.16 -14.72
CA ALA A 108 15.76 19.40 -14.99
C ALA A 108 17.24 19.31 -14.56
N ARG A 109 17.53 18.58 -13.48
CA ARG A 109 18.90 18.36 -13.02
C ARG A 109 19.69 17.47 -13.98
N TRP A 110 19.02 16.49 -14.58
CA TRP A 110 19.68 15.49 -15.43
C TRP A 110 19.91 15.99 -16.87
N HIS A 111 19.20 17.02 -17.30
CA HIS A 111 19.26 17.53 -18.67
C HIS A 111 20.09 18.80 -18.82
N LYS A 112 21.02 19.03 -17.92
CA LYS A 112 21.95 20.16 -18.05
C LYS A 112 23.09 19.83 -19.02
#